data_af6e5a893e63a1280a08e0fbdf335885
#
_entry.id   af6e5a893e63a1280a08e0fbdf335885
#
_cell.length_a   1.000
_cell.length_b   1.000
_cell.length_c   1.000
_cell.angle_alpha   90.00
_cell.angle_beta   90.00
_cell.angle_gamma   90.00
#
_symmetry.space_group_name_H-M   'P 1'
#
loop_
_entity.id
_entity.type
_entity.pdbx_description
1 polymer ?
#
loop_
_entity_poly.entity_id
_entity_poly.type
_entity_poly.pdbx_seq_one_letter_code
_entity_poly.pdbx_strand_id
1 'polypeptide(L)'
;MEKLHYTIVLKSMIGPRSGSLLLQIHGNTVTGTLELLGHRHRFSGAVLQPGKYLISGSLSTSVEKMEYDAVLHTEEERLTGGFVTASGCWEVEGFLRAKNPLARAKWAE
;
A
#
# COMPACT_ATOMS: atom_id res chain seq x y z
N MET A 1 -16.82 -1.12 -6.75
CA MET A 1 -15.54 -1.32 -6.03
C MET A 1 -14.37 -1.01 -6.94
N GLU A 2 -13.43 -0.25 -6.45
CA GLU A 2 -12.24 0.11 -7.20
C GLU A 2 -11.04 -0.65 -6.68
N LYS A 3 -10.21 -1.19 -7.58
CA LYS A 3 -8.98 -1.90 -7.23
C LYS A 3 -7.81 -1.20 -7.87
N LEU A 4 -6.84 -0.82 -7.06
CA LEU A 4 -5.64 -0.12 -7.50
C LEU A 4 -4.42 -0.93 -7.04
N HIS A 5 -3.58 -1.30 -7.99
CA HIS A 5 -2.40 -2.10 -7.71
C HIS A 5 -1.13 -1.28 -7.94
N TYR A 6 -0.36 -1.10 -6.90
CA TYR A 6 0.87 -0.31 -6.93
C TYR A 6 2.09 -1.17 -6.72
N THR A 7 3.15 -0.83 -7.43
CA THR A 7 4.49 -1.31 -7.08
C THR A 7 5.05 -0.26 -6.11
N ILE A 8 5.52 -0.69 -4.96
CA ILE A 8 5.96 0.23 -3.93
C ILE A 8 7.39 -0.03 -3.49
N VAL A 9 7.98 1.01 -2.92
CA VAL A 9 9.24 0.92 -2.19
C VAL A 9 9.00 1.52 -0.82
N LEU A 10 9.22 0.72 0.21
CA LEU A 10 9.12 1.16 1.59
C LEU A 10 10.54 1.47 2.09
N LYS A 11 10.74 2.69 2.53
CA LYS A 11 12.05 3.13 3.04
C LYS A 11 12.12 2.85 4.53
N SER A 12 12.59 1.66 4.86
CA SER A 12 12.70 1.22 6.25
C SER A 12 14.06 1.59 6.84
N MET A 13 14.22 1.39 8.14
CA MET A 13 15.47 1.67 8.85
C MET A 13 16.66 0.90 8.28
N ILE A 14 16.43 -0.27 7.76
CA ILE A 14 17.49 -1.13 7.24
C ILE A 14 17.64 -1.01 5.72
N GLY A 15 17.04 0.01 5.13
CA GLY A 15 17.15 0.29 3.71
C GLY A 15 15.82 0.10 2.97
N PRO A 16 15.81 0.39 1.68
CA PRO A 16 14.59 0.27 0.89
C PRO A 16 14.17 -1.18 0.71
N ARG A 17 12.86 -1.40 0.77
CA ARG A 17 12.25 -2.71 0.53
C ARG A 17 11.19 -2.57 -0.55
N SER A 18 11.34 -3.34 -1.60
CA SER A 18 10.38 -3.35 -2.71
C SER A 18 9.24 -4.30 -2.40
N GLY A 19 8.06 -3.96 -2.89
CA GLY A 19 6.90 -4.80 -2.71
C GLY A 19 5.75 -4.35 -3.58
N SER A 20 4.57 -4.78 -3.23
CA SER A 20 3.36 -4.38 -3.94
C SER A 20 2.25 -4.09 -2.95
N LEU A 21 1.33 -3.25 -3.37
CA LEU A 21 0.19 -2.83 -2.57
C LEU A 21 -1.07 -2.92 -3.41
N LEU A 22 -2.05 -3.64 -2.94
CA LEU A 22 -3.36 -3.69 -3.57
C LEU A 22 -4.35 -2.94 -2.70
N LEU A 23 -4.93 -1.87 -3.22
CA LEU A 23 -6.00 -1.12 -2.56
C LEU A 23 -7.33 -1.52 -3.15
N GLN A 24 -8.27 -1.86 -2.31
CA GLN A 24 -9.64 -2.13 -2.70
C GLN A 24 -10.54 -1.13 -1.99
N ILE A 25 -11.13 -0.24 -2.77
CA ILE A 25 -11.94 0.85 -2.24
C ILE A 25 -13.40 0.52 -2.45
N HIS A 26 -14.17 0.49 -1.38
CA HIS A 26 -15.57 0.17 -1.41
C HIS A 26 -16.32 1.20 -0.57
N GLY A 27 -16.88 2.22 -1.22
CA GLY A 27 -17.48 3.33 -0.51
C GLY A 27 -16.43 4.09 0.28
N ASN A 28 -16.63 4.18 1.59
CA ASN A 28 -15.67 4.82 2.49
C ASN A 28 -14.71 3.83 3.14
N THR A 29 -14.77 2.57 2.76
CA THR A 29 -13.96 1.52 3.35
C THR A 29 -12.82 1.15 2.41
N VAL A 30 -11.65 0.90 2.97
CA VAL A 30 -10.48 0.46 2.23
C VAL A 30 -10.02 -0.85 2.84
N THR A 31 -9.78 -1.82 1.97
CA THR A 31 -9.14 -3.07 2.37
C THR A 31 -8.06 -3.37 1.35
N GLY A 32 -7.23 -4.34 1.64
CA GLY A 32 -6.25 -4.74 0.66
C GLY A 32 -5.16 -5.60 1.23
N THR A 33 -4.10 -5.72 0.45
CA THR A 33 -2.93 -6.51 0.79
C THR A 33 -1.66 -5.74 0.51
N LEU A 34 -0.71 -5.92 1.41
CA LEU A 34 0.64 -5.39 1.28
C LEU A 34 1.58 -6.58 1.18
N GLU A 35 2.36 -6.63 0.12
CA GLU A 35 3.32 -7.71 -0.08
C GLU A 35 4.72 -7.15 0.07
N LEU A 36 5.42 -7.61 1.10
CA LEU A 36 6.79 -7.19 1.41
C LEU A 36 7.58 -8.39 1.90
N LEU A 37 8.83 -8.48 1.50
CA LEU A 37 9.76 -9.50 1.99
C LEU A 37 9.24 -10.93 1.78
N GLY A 38 8.48 -11.14 0.71
CA GLY A 38 7.93 -12.44 0.41
C GLY A 38 6.70 -12.82 1.22
N HIS A 39 6.21 -11.92 2.05
CA HIS A 39 5.02 -12.15 2.87
C HIS A 39 3.89 -11.24 2.47
N ARG A 40 2.68 -11.76 2.57
CA ARG A 40 1.46 -11.03 2.26
C ARG A 40 0.76 -10.64 3.55
N HIS A 41 0.44 -9.36 3.68
CA HIS A 41 -0.20 -8.82 4.87
C HIS A 41 -1.49 -8.12 4.48
N ARG A 42 -2.59 -8.45 5.14
CA ARG A 42 -3.86 -7.79 4.92
C ARG A 42 -3.95 -6.52 5.75
N PHE A 43 -4.65 -5.55 5.22
CA PHE A 43 -4.94 -4.33 5.97
C PHE A 43 -6.37 -3.89 5.72
N SER A 44 -6.83 -2.98 6.58
CA SER A 44 -8.13 -2.35 6.43
C SER A 44 -8.04 -0.91 6.89
N GLY A 45 -9.01 -0.11 6.49
CA GLY A 45 -9.03 1.28 6.86
C GLY A 45 -10.18 2.03 6.25
N ALA A 46 -10.01 3.33 6.11
CA ALA A 46 -11.07 4.23 5.65
C ALA A 46 -10.54 5.25 4.66
N VAL A 47 -11.44 5.72 3.81
CA VAL A 47 -11.17 6.83 2.92
C VAL A 47 -11.34 8.12 3.73
N LEU A 48 -10.28 8.90 3.85
CA LEU A 48 -10.33 10.19 4.54
C LEU A 48 -10.90 11.28 3.64
N GLN A 49 -10.45 11.25 2.38
CA GLN A 49 -10.95 12.11 1.31
C GLN A 49 -10.50 11.49 0.00
N PRO A 50 -11.02 11.92 -1.15
CA PRO A 50 -10.60 11.34 -2.42
C PRO A 50 -9.08 11.34 -2.56
N GLY A 51 -8.51 10.17 -2.78
CA GLY A 51 -7.07 10.01 -2.94
C GLY A 51 -6.29 9.95 -1.63
N LYS A 52 -6.96 9.96 -0.48
CA LYS A 52 -6.27 9.89 0.81
C LYS A 52 -6.90 8.82 1.69
N TYR A 53 -6.08 7.89 2.16
CA TYR A 53 -6.55 6.70 2.87
C TYR A 53 -5.78 6.50 4.16
N LEU A 54 -6.51 6.10 5.20
CA LEU A 54 -5.90 5.66 6.45
C LEU A 54 -6.06 4.16 6.53
N ILE A 55 -4.95 3.45 6.63
CA ILE A 55 -4.98 1.99 6.74
C ILE A 55 -4.23 1.54 7.98
N SER A 56 -4.58 0.36 8.46
CA SER A 56 -3.95 -0.24 9.62
C SER A 56 -3.78 -1.73 9.38
N GLY A 57 -2.70 -2.29 9.89
CA GLY A 57 -2.42 -3.70 9.76
C GLY A 57 -1.21 -4.11 10.55
N SER A 58 -0.70 -5.30 10.24
CA SER A 58 0.50 -5.82 10.88
C SER A 58 1.48 -6.30 9.85
N LEU A 59 2.77 -6.13 10.14
CA LEU A 59 3.86 -6.67 9.36
C LEU A 59 4.52 -7.76 10.19
N SER A 60 4.72 -8.93 9.58
CA SER A 60 5.42 -10.02 10.25
C SER A 60 6.80 -10.17 9.64
N THR A 61 7.80 -10.21 10.50
CA THR A 61 9.16 -10.51 10.09
C THR A 61 9.53 -11.87 10.67
N SER A 62 10.73 -12.35 10.36
CA SER A 62 11.20 -13.62 10.92
C SER A 62 11.38 -13.59 12.43
N VAL A 63 11.45 -12.40 13.02
CA VAL A 63 11.72 -12.26 14.45
C VAL A 63 10.60 -11.60 15.24
N GLU A 64 9.73 -10.85 14.59
CA GLU A 64 8.66 -10.17 15.31
C GLU A 64 7.48 -9.82 14.43
N LYS A 65 6.36 -9.49 15.08
CA LYS A 65 5.17 -8.96 14.44
C LYS A 65 5.03 -7.50 14.86
N MET A 66 4.83 -6.64 13.91
CA MET A 66 4.78 -5.20 14.14
C MET A 66 3.49 -4.63 13.60
N GLU A 67 2.78 -3.87 14.43
CA GLU A 67 1.56 -3.20 14.00
C GLU A 67 1.91 -1.83 13.44
N TYR A 68 1.12 -1.37 12.49
CA TYR A 68 1.32 -0.07 11.87
C TYR A 68 0.00 0.61 11.56
N ASP A 69 0.06 1.93 11.51
CA ASP A 69 -0.96 2.77 10.88
C ASP A 69 -0.28 3.50 9.74
N ALA A 70 -0.98 3.70 8.66
CA ALA A 70 -0.40 4.39 7.51
C ALA A 70 -1.40 5.33 6.88
N VAL A 71 -0.91 6.49 6.47
CA VAL A 71 -1.68 7.41 5.66
C VAL A 71 -1.09 7.36 4.26
N LEU A 72 -1.93 7.03 3.30
CA LEU A 72 -1.55 6.91 1.91
C LEU A 72 -2.23 8.00 1.10
N HIS A 73 -1.46 8.61 0.22
CA HIS A 73 -1.96 9.64 -0.67
C HIS A 73 -1.69 9.21 -2.10
N THR A 74 -2.74 9.19 -2.92
CA THR A 74 -2.61 8.85 -4.33
C THR A 74 -2.88 10.09 -5.17
N GLU A 75 -2.05 10.31 -6.15
CA GLU A 75 -2.19 11.43 -7.08
C GLU A 75 -1.79 10.94 -8.46
N GLU A 76 -2.74 10.90 -9.36
CA GLU A 76 -2.55 10.30 -10.69
C GLU A 76 -2.08 8.86 -10.55
N GLU A 77 -0.85 8.57 -11.01
CA GLU A 77 -0.31 7.22 -10.95
C GLU A 77 0.69 7.02 -9.81
N ARG A 78 0.85 8.03 -8.96
CA ARG A 78 1.79 7.96 -7.85
C ARG A 78 1.08 7.73 -6.53
N LEU A 79 1.77 7.01 -5.66
CA LEU A 79 1.34 6.82 -4.28
C LEU A 79 2.48 7.27 -3.39
N THR A 80 2.15 8.04 -2.38
CA THR A 80 3.10 8.42 -1.34
C THR A 80 2.44 8.22 0.01
N GLY A 81 3.23 8.11 1.04
CA GLY A 81 2.67 7.99 2.37
C GLY A 81 3.70 7.69 3.42
N GLY A 82 3.21 7.45 4.61
CA GLY A 82 4.04 7.11 5.74
C GLY A 82 3.41 6.04 6.60
N PHE A 83 4.24 5.11 7.02
CA PHE A 83 3.87 4.05 7.96
C PHE A 83 4.38 4.46 9.33
N VAL A 84 3.50 4.44 10.32
CA VAL A 84 3.86 4.74 11.70
C VAL A 84 3.84 3.44 12.48
N THR A 85 4.98 3.11 13.08
CA THR A 85 5.13 1.90 13.88
C THR A 85 5.71 2.28 15.24
N ALA A 86 5.80 1.31 16.14
CA ALA A 86 6.45 1.53 17.43
C ALA A 86 7.94 1.88 17.27
N SER A 87 8.53 1.48 16.13
CA SER A 87 9.95 1.73 15.84
C SER A 87 10.19 3.03 15.08
N GLY A 88 9.15 3.75 14.72
CA GLY A 88 9.28 5.02 14.01
C GLY A 88 8.40 5.12 12.77
N CYS A 89 8.68 6.12 11.96
CA CYS A 89 7.95 6.37 10.73
C CYS A 89 8.77 5.98 9.53
N TRP A 90 8.13 5.28 8.57
CA TRP A 90 8.78 4.86 7.34
C TRP A 90 8.02 5.42 6.16
N GLU A 91 8.72 6.01 5.21
CA GLU A 91 8.11 6.55 4.00
C GLU A 91 7.87 5.44 2.99
N VAL A 92 6.78 5.58 2.23
CA VAL A 92 6.48 4.68 1.13
C VAL A 92 6.22 5.50 -0.14
N GLU A 93 6.71 4.99 -1.25
CA GLU A 93 6.45 5.54 -2.56
C GLU A 93 6.02 4.41 -3.49
N GLY A 94 5.15 4.72 -4.41
CA GLY A 94 4.70 3.70 -5.35
C GLY A 94 4.20 4.27 -6.65
N PHE A 95 4.04 3.39 -7.61
CA PHE A 95 3.51 3.70 -8.93
C PHE A 95 2.42 2.73 -9.27
N LEU A 96 1.35 3.25 -9.85
CA LEU A 96 0.21 2.45 -10.26
C LEU A 96 0.61 1.50 -11.38
N ARG A 97 0.38 0.21 -11.17
CA ARG A 97 0.64 -0.81 -12.18
C ARG A 97 -0.57 -1.00 -13.08
N ALA A 98 -1.74 -1.11 -12.45
CA ALA A 98 -2.97 -1.35 -13.19
C ALA A 98 -4.17 -1.00 -12.31
N LYS A 99 -5.16 -0.34 -12.93
CA LYS A 99 -6.49 -0.21 -12.36
C LYS A 99 -7.35 -1.37 -12.79
N ASN A 100 -7.13 -1.82 -14.02
CA ASN A 100 -7.97 -2.80 -14.68
C ASN A 100 -7.08 -3.67 -15.55
N PRO A 101 -7.12 -5.01 -15.41
CA PRO A 101 -6.30 -5.89 -16.22
C PRO A 101 -6.52 -5.73 -17.73
N LEU A 102 -7.73 -5.44 -18.14
CA LEU A 102 -8.02 -5.23 -19.57
C LEU A 102 -7.38 -3.97 -20.10
N ALA A 103 -7.40 -2.91 -19.31
CA ALA A 103 -6.75 -1.66 -19.71
C ALA A 103 -5.25 -1.87 -19.85
N ARG A 104 -4.65 -2.64 -18.94
CA ARG A 104 -3.24 -2.95 -19.02
C ARG A 104 -2.91 -3.77 -20.26
N ALA A 105 -3.77 -4.73 -20.60
CA ALA A 105 -3.56 -5.55 -21.80
C ALA A 105 -3.55 -4.67 -23.06
N LYS A 106 -4.40 -3.67 -23.13
CA LYS A 106 -4.41 -2.74 -24.23
C LYS A 106 -3.10 -1.97 -24.35
N TRP A 107 -2.56 -1.57 -23.22
CA TRP A 107 -1.31 -0.82 -23.18
C TRP A 107 -0.12 -1.66 -23.60
N ALA A 108 -0.19 -2.95 -23.38
CA ALA A 108 0.90 -3.85 -23.71
C ALA A 108 1.07 -4.13 -25.19
N GLU A 109 0.12 -3.74 -26.00
CA GLU A 109 0.16 -3.95 -27.46
C GLU A 109 1.18 -3.07 -28.16
#